data_3d385bb1531a2827a1511460dd6fdee6
#
_entry.id   3d385bb1531a2827a1511460dd6fdee6
#
_cell.length_a   1.000
_cell.length_b   1.000
_cell.length_c   1.000
_cell.angle_alpha   90.00
_cell.angle_beta   90.00
_cell.angle_gamma   90.00
#
_symmetry.space_group_name_H-M   'P 1'
#
loop_
_entity.id
_entity.type
_entity.pdbx_description
1 polymer ?
#
loop_
_entity_poly.entity_id
_entity_poly.type
_entity_poly.pdbx_seq_one_letter_code
_entity_poly.pdbx_strand_id
1 'polypeptide(L)'
;ALQEASIRMPDREACARQLSGAISQGSVATKCKIVEILGTVGGTGALEAVADAAKDKNAQLQDTASRVLGKWMTADAAPVLLNLASESLRGKYQIRALRGFLRIARQFNLPTEQRAQMCRSALQIARRDAEKKLVLEIVERYPSVEMLAVATEVAKTPTLKEDAATKSLIVAQKIGHQTDKVRNLLAQVGYQQVKIEIIKAQYGADGRFADVTDLLRKHVSDLPLIVLPAANYNDSFGGDPAPGSTKQLQIEYSIDEKLGKVSLAENKVVLLPIPSGE
;
A
#
# COMPACT_ATOMS: atom_id res chain seq x y z
N ALA A 1 12.70 30.38 -18.41
CA ALA A 1 11.87 31.54 -18.81
C ALA A 1 10.40 31.17 -19.01
N LEU A 2 9.99 30.33 -20.00
CA LEU A 2 8.59 30.01 -20.27
C LEU A 2 7.90 29.32 -19.07
N GLN A 3 8.53 28.34 -18.45
CA GLN A 3 8.00 27.64 -17.28
C GLN A 3 7.78 28.59 -16.08
N GLU A 4 8.71 29.47 -15.81
CA GLU A 4 8.60 30.46 -14.73
C GLU A 4 7.47 31.47 -15.01
N ALA A 5 7.34 31.91 -16.26
CA ALA A 5 6.26 32.78 -16.67
C ALA A 5 4.89 32.11 -16.46
N SER A 6 4.78 30.84 -16.88
CA SER A 6 3.53 30.06 -16.76
C SER A 6 3.11 29.84 -15.31
N ILE A 7 4.06 29.61 -14.39
CA ILE A 7 3.77 29.43 -12.95
C ILE A 7 3.28 30.74 -12.32
N ARG A 8 3.73 31.89 -12.83
CA ARG A 8 3.35 33.22 -12.31
C ARG A 8 2.05 33.76 -12.88
N MET A 9 1.45 33.11 -13.87
CA MET A 9 0.18 33.55 -14.45
C MET A 9 -0.96 33.39 -13.41
N PRO A 10 -1.75 34.45 -13.17
CA PRO A 10 -2.86 34.38 -12.23
C PRO A 10 -3.97 33.40 -12.66
N ASP A 11 -4.26 33.35 -13.95
CA ASP A 11 -5.24 32.43 -14.53
C ASP A 11 -4.52 31.20 -15.15
N ARG A 12 -4.51 30.12 -14.36
CA ARG A 12 -3.90 28.84 -14.77
C ARG A 12 -4.65 28.20 -15.95
N GLU A 13 -5.97 28.33 -16.00
CA GLU A 13 -6.77 27.74 -17.08
C GLU A 13 -6.55 28.48 -18.40
N ALA A 14 -6.42 29.81 -18.38
CA ALA A 14 -6.03 30.57 -19.57
C ALA A 14 -4.62 30.19 -20.04
N CYS A 15 -3.66 30.04 -19.14
CA CYS A 15 -2.33 29.56 -19.43
C CYS A 15 -2.35 28.16 -20.05
N ALA A 16 -3.10 27.23 -19.47
CA ALA A 16 -3.22 25.87 -19.99
C ALA A 16 -3.81 25.86 -21.40
N ARG A 17 -4.85 26.64 -21.67
CA ARG A 17 -5.45 26.76 -23.02
C ARG A 17 -4.45 27.26 -24.06
N GLN A 18 -3.68 28.31 -23.75
CA GLN A 18 -2.68 28.86 -24.65
C GLN A 18 -1.57 27.85 -24.98
N LEU A 19 -1.06 27.16 -23.93
CA LEU A 19 -0.04 26.13 -24.08
C LEU A 19 -0.55 24.92 -24.86
N SER A 20 -1.78 24.47 -24.60
CA SER A 20 -2.39 23.34 -25.30
C SER A 20 -2.57 23.63 -26.81
N GLY A 21 -2.97 24.86 -27.17
CA GLY A 21 -3.04 25.29 -28.57
C GLY A 21 -1.68 25.21 -29.29
N ALA A 22 -0.59 25.46 -28.59
CA ALA A 22 0.75 25.40 -29.15
C ALA A 22 1.28 23.95 -29.34
N ILE A 23 0.71 22.93 -28.68
CA ILE A 23 1.10 21.52 -28.85
C ILE A 23 0.92 21.07 -30.30
N SER A 24 -0.15 21.46 -30.98
CA SER A 24 -0.47 21.00 -32.33
C SER A 24 0.60 21.38 -33.38
N GLN A 25 1.24 22.53 -33.19
CA GLN A 25 2.14 23.13 -34.18
C GLN A 25 3.64 22.93 -33.90
N GLY A 26 4.01 22.41 -32.73
CA GLY A 26 5.39 22.28 -32.32
C GLY A 26 6.12 21.03 -32.85
N SER A 27 7.46 21.07 -32.88
CA SER A 27 8.27 19.87 -33.00
C SER A 27 8.01 18.92 -31.83
N VAL A 28 8.35 17.62 -31.93
CA VAL A 28 8.19 16.65 -30.85
C VAL A 28 8.87 17.12 -29.54
N ALA A 29 10.07 17.68 -29.66
CA ALA A 29 10.79 18.24 -28.52
C ALA A 29 10.04 19.41 -27.87
N THR A 30 9.45 20.31 -28.67
CA THR A 30 8.62 21.42 -28.21
C THR A 30 7.36 20.90 -27.52
N LYS A 31 6.65 19.94 -28.12
CA LYS A 31 5.47 19.29 -27.52
C LYS A 31 5.77 18.67 -26.18
N CYS A 32 6.88 17.91 -26.06
CA CYS A 32 7.30 17.32 -24.78
C CYS A 32 7.54 18.41 -23.72
N LYS A 33 8.19 19.53 -24.11
CA LYS A 33 8.44 20.62 -23.17
C LYS A 33 7.16 21.32 -22.73
N ILE A 34 6.20 21.52 -23.62
CA ILE A 34 4.89 22.07 -23.28
C ILE A 34 4.15 21.15 -22.31
N VAL A 35 4.17 19.83 -22.55
CA VAL A 35 3.54 18.85 -21.66
C VAL A 35 4.15 18.88 -20.24
N GLU A 36 5.47 19.02 -20.12
CA GLU A 36 6.13 19.19 -18.82
C GLU A 36 5.67 20.47 -18.09
N ILE A 37 5.54 21.58 -18.85
CA ILE A 37 5.05 22.85 -18.29
C ILE A 37 3.60 22.73 -17.86
N LEU A 38 2.72 22.13 -18.67
CA LEU A 38 1.32 21.88 -18.32
C LEU A 38 1.19 21.05 -17.03
N GLY A 39 2.06 20.05 -16.83
CA GLY A 39 2.10 19.31 -15.57
C GLY A 39 2.47 20.16 -14.35
N THR A 40 3.17 21.28 -14.54
CA THR A 40 3.50 22.24 -13.47
C THR A 40 2.38 23.27 -13.26
N VAL A 41 1.76 23.71 -14.35
CA VAL A 41 0.63 24.65 -14.33
C VAL A 41 -0.55 24.01 -13.61
N GLY A 42 -0.88 22.75 -13.94
CA GLY A 42 -2.05 22.05 -13.39
C GLY A 42 -3.37 22.60 -13.93
N GLY A 43 -4.47 22.19 -13.29
CA GLY A 43 -5.82 22.56 -13.69
C GLY A 43 -6.43 21.60 -14.71
N THR A 44 -7.74 21.75 -14.97
CA THR A 44 -8.51 20.81 -15.80
C THR A 44 -8.04 20.81 -17.26
N GLY A 45 -7.87 21.98 -17.83
CA GLY A 45 -7.42 22.09 -19.24
C GLY A 45 -6.01 21.56 -19.46
N ALA A 46 -5.11 21.71 -18.48
CA ALA A 46 -3.78 21.11 -18.53
C ALA A 46 -3.84 19.58 -18.42
N LEU A 47 -4.68 19.05 -17.52
CA LEU A 47 -4.88 17.61 -17.34
C LEU A 47 -5.39 16.95 -18.62
N GLU A 48 -6.39 17.52 -19.26
CA GLU A 48 -6.95 17.06 -20.53
C GLU A 48 -5.90 17.03 -21.64
N ALA A 49 -5.16 18.12 -21.82
CA ALA A 49 -4.13 18.21 -22.84
C ALA A 49 -2.99 17.19 -22.62
N VAL A 50 -2.59 16.95 -21.38
CA VAL A 50 -1.58 15.94 -21.05
C VAL A 50 -2.14 14.52 -21.20
N ALA A 51 -3.42 14.30 -20.91
CA ALA A 51 -4.09 13.02 -21.14
C ALA A 51 -4.16 12.65 -22.62
N ASP A 52 -4.45 13.62 -23.49
CA ASP A 52 -4.45 13.42 -24.95
C ASP A 52 -3.03 13.13 -25.46
N ALA A 53 -2.03 13.88 -24.98
CA ALA A 53 -0.64 13.62 -25.32
C ALA A 53 -0.14 12.24 -24.87
N ALA A 54 -0.73 11.66 -23.81
CA ALA A 54 -0.42 10.30 -23.36
C ALA A 54 -0.96 9.20 -24.30
N LYS A 55 -1.88 9.55 -25.20
CA LYS A 55 -2.43 8.69 -26.26
C LYS A 55 -1.80 8.92 -27.64
N ASP A 56 -0.86 9.87 -27.75
CA ASP A 56 -0.22 10.22 -29.01
C ASP A 56 0.55 9.03 -29.60
N LYS A 57 0.62 8.95 -30.94
CA LYS A 57 1.36 7.91 -31.68
C LYS A 57 2.86 8.06 -31.52
N ASN A 58 3.35 9.28 -31.23
CA ASN A 58 4.77 9.52 -31.02
C ASN A 58 5.21 9.01 -29.64
N ALA A 59 6.08 8.01 -29.62
CA ALA A 59 6.53 7.34 -28.41
C ALA A 59 7.22 8.27 -27.40
N GLN A 60 7.93 9.32 -27.87
CA GLN A 60 8.60 10.28 -26.99
C GLN A 60 7.59 11.18 -26.28
N LEU A 61 6.58 11.67 -27.00
CA LEU A 61 5.51 12.48 -26.43
C LEU A 61 4.67 11.67 -25.46
N GLN A 62 4.26 10.46 -25.85
CA GLN A 62 3.54 9.52 -25.00
C GLN A 62 4.31 9.20 -23.71
N ASP A 63 5.61 8.95 -23.81
CA ASP A 63 6.46 8.68 -22.64
C ASP A 63 6.53 9.88 -21.71
N THR A 64 6.70 11.10 -22.24
CA THR A 64 6.73 12.32 -21.45
C THR A 64 5.39 12.57 -20.75
N ALA A 65 4.28 12.52 -21.50
CA ALA A 65 2.94 12.75 -20.97
C ALA A 65 2.58 11.73 -19.88
N SER A 66 2.86 10.44 -20.09
CA SER A 66 2.59 9.41 -19.09
C SER A 66 3.42 9.59 -17.81
N ARG A 67 4.64 10.13 -17.89
CA ARG A 67 5.44 10.49 -16.70
C ARG A 67 4.83 11.66 -15.94
N VAL A 68 4.39 12.68 -16.66
CA VAL A 68 3.74 13.87 -16.07
C VAL A 68 2.46 13.45 -15.34
N LEU A 69 1.57 12.70 -15.99
CA LEU A 69 0.35 12.17 -15.37
C LEU A 69 0.63 11.31 -14.13
N GLY A 70 1.62 10.43 -14.21
CA GLY A 70 2.01 9.58 -13.08
C GLY A 70 2.45 10.36 -11.83
N LYS A 71 2.85 11.64 -11.99
CA LYS A 71 3.28 12.55 -10.93
C LYS A 71 2.28 13.70 -10.68
N TRP A 72 1.09 13.64 -11.28
CA TRP A 72 0.10 14.72 -11.16
C TRP A 72 -0.21 15.06 -9.70
N MET A 73 -0.28 16.36 -9.38
CA MET A 73 -0.26 16.85 -8.00
C MET A 73 -1.62 16.96 -7.34
N THR A 74 -2.71 16.60 -8.03
CA THR A 74 -4.07 16.64 -7.51
C THR A 74 -4.81 15.33 -7.76
N ALA A 75 -5.89 15.08 -7.02
CA ALA A 75 -6.62 13.81 -7.10
C ALA A 75 -7.51 13.70 -8.34
N ASP A 76 -7.79 14.80 -9.03
CA ASP A 76 -8.59 14.88 -10.26
C ASP A 76 -8.01 14.07 -11.43
N ALA A 77 -6.71 13.79 -11.42
CA ALA A 77 -6.09 12.89 -12.38
C ALA A 77 -6.48 11.40 -12.21
N ALA A 78 -7.13 11.01 -11.11
CA ALA A 78 -7.45 9.61 -10.86
C ALA A 78 -8.31 8.97 -11.96
N PRO A 79 -9.42 9.57 -12.43
CA PRO A 79 -10.22 9.01 -13.53
C PRO A 79 -9.41 8.85 -14.83
N VAL A 80 -8.60 9.86 -15.15
CA VAL A 80 -7.74 9.85 -16.35
C VAL A 80 -6.73 8.71 -16.27
N LEU A 81 -6.04 8.55 -15.14
CA LEU A 81 -5.05 7.50 -14.92
C LEU A 81 -5.69 6.10 -14.95
N LEU A 82 -6.89 5.94 -14.36
CA LEU A 82 -7.62 4.68 -14.41
C LEU A 82 -8.01 4.32 -15.84
N ASN A 83 -8.50 5.29 -16.60
CA ASN A 83 -8.86 5.10 -18.00
C ASN A 83 -7.66 4.69 -18.85
N LEU A 84 -6.54 5.39 -18.73
CA LEU A 84 -5.28 5.05 -19.41
C LEU A 84 -4.75 3.67 -19.01
N ALA A 85 -4.94 3.24 -17.76
CA ALA A 85 -4.56 1.92 -17.31
C ALA A 85 -5.47 0.81 -17.83
N SER A 86 -6.76 1.10 -18.07
CA SER A 86 -7.76 0.16 -18.56
C SER A 86 -7.76 0.03 -20.08
N GLU A 87 -7.60 1.16 -20.76
CA GLU A 87 -7.55 1.22 -22.22
C GLU A 87 -6.25 0.60 -22.75
N SER A 88 -6.22 0.38 -24.02
CA SER A 88 -5.24 -0.32 -24.85
C SER A 88 -3.76 0.06 -24.68
N LEU A 89 -3.36 0.87 -23.73
CA LEU A 89 -1.97 1.11 -23.42
C LEU A 89 -1.34 -0.18 -22.90
N ARG A 90 -0.42 -0.77 -23.67
CA ARG A 90 0.28 -1.99 -23.28
C ARG A 90 1.63 -1.66 -22.65
N GLY A 91 2.11 -2.57 -21.80
CA GLY A 91 3.47 -2.50 -21.27
C GLY A 91 3.67 -1.35 -20.27
N LYS A 92 4.76 -0.60 -20.47
CA LYS A 92 5.23 0.40 -19.48
C LYS A 92 4.24 1.55 -19.20
N TYR A 93 3.43 1.92 -20.18
CA TYR A 93 2.48 3.04 -20.02
C TYR A 93 1.29 2.66 -19.17
N GLN A 94 0.73 1.48 -19.39
CA GLN A 94 -0.32 0.92 -18.54
C GLN A 94 0.13 0.81 -17.07
N ILE A 95 1.32 0.25 -16.87
CA ILE A 95 1.91 0.10 -15.54
C ILE A 95 2.10 1.47 -14.87
N ARG A 96 2.59 2.46 -15.62
CA ARG A 96 2.83 3.81 -15.11
C ARG A 96 1.54 4.51 -14.73
N ALA A 97 0.50 4.40 -15.57
CA ALA A 97 -0.82 4.94 -15.28
C ALA A 97 -1.43 4.30 -14.03
N LEU A 98 -1.39 2.96 -13.92
CA LEU A 98 -1.89 2.24 -12.75
C LEU A 98 -1.14 2.62 -11.46
N ARG A 99 0.19 2.74 -11.53
CA ARG A 99 0.99 3.20 -10.38
C ARG A 99 0.70 4.66 -10.01
N GLY A 100 0.48 5.53 -10.99
CA GLY A 100 0.02 6.91 -10.75
C GLY A 100 -1.33 6.95 -10.04
N PHE A 101 -2.28 6.12 -10.47
CA PHE A 101 -3.57 5.95 -9.83
C PHE A 101 -3.45 5.48 -8.38
N LEU A 102 -2.67 4.43 -8.13
CA LEU A 102 -2.39 3.91 -6.78
C LEU A 102 -1.63 4.93 -5.91
N ARG A 103 -0.75 5.75 -6.51
CA ARG A 103 -0.09 6.84 -5.79
C ARG A 103 -1.11 7.85 -5.25
N ILE A 104 -2.13 8.19 -6.03
CA ILE A 104 -3.22 9.06 -5.55
C ILE A 104 -3.94 8.41 -4.38
N ALA A 105 -4.34 7.15 -4.49
CA ALA A 105 -4.97 6.42 -3.40
C ALA A 105 -4.10 6.37 -2.12
N ARG A 106 -2.77 6.35 -2.26
CA ARG A 106 -1.82 6.28 -1.15
C ARG A 106 -1.49 7.63 -0.51
N GLN A 107 -1.45 8.72 -1.29
CA GLN A 107 -0.85 9.98 -0.84
C GLN A 107 -1.88 11.08 -0.54
N PHE A 108 -3.06 11.02 -1.16
CA PHE A 108 -4.04 12.10 -1.05
C PHE A 108 -5.04 11.83 0.08
N ASN A 109 -5.57 12.91 0.64
CA ASN A 109 -6.65 12.81 1.61
C ASN A 109 -7.95 12.47 0.86
N LEU A 110 -8.42 11.24 1.02
CA LEU A 110 -9.60 10.68 0.35
C LEU A 110 -10.52 10.04 1.40
N PRO A 111 -11.84 10.08 1.19
CA PRO A 111 -12.77 9.28 1.96
C PRO A 111 -12.41 7.80 1.89
N THR A 112 -12.61 7.07 2.99
CA THR A 112 -12.24 5.66 3.11
C THR A 112 -12.86 4.79 2.02
N GLU A 113 -14.17 4.95 1.76
CA GLU A 113 -14.86 4.19 0.73
C GLU A 113 -14.31 4.49 -0.68
N GLN A 114 -14.03 5.75 -0.99
CA GLN A 114 -13.42 6.13 -2.26
C GLN A 114 -12.04 5.48 -2.43
N ARG A 115 -11.22 5.48 -1.37
CA ARG A 115 -9.90 4.82 -1.37
C ARG A 115 -10.02 3.32 -1.61
N ALA A 116 -10.94 2.65 -0.92
CA ALA A 116 -11.20 1.23 -1.10
C ALA A 116 -11.67 0.92 -2.52
N GLN A 117 -12.58 1.73 -3.07
CA GLN A 117 -13.03 1.58 -4.45
C GLN A 117 -11.89 1.78 -5.46
N MET A 118 -11.02 2.75 -5.25
CA MET A 118 -9.82 2.92 -6.09
C MET A 118 -8.92 1.68 -6.03
N CYS A 119 -8.70 1.11 -4.86
CA CYS A 119 -7.93 -0.12 -4.71
C CYS A 119 -8.58 -1.30 -5.44
N ARG A 120 -9.90 -1.49 -5.34
CA ARG A 120 -10.63 -2.51 -6.09
C ARG A 120 -10.52 -2.32 -7.60
N SER A 121 -10.72 -1.10 -8.09
CA SER A 121 -10.54 -0.79 -9.51
C SER A 121 -9.12 -1.10 -10.00
N ALA A 122 -8.12 -0.79 -9.18
CA ALA A 122 -6.73 -1.12 -9.50
C ALA A 122 -6.50 -2.64 -9.56
N LEU A 123 -7.09 -3.43 -8.65
CA LEU A 123 -6.97 -4.90 -8.64
C LEU A 123 -7.56 -5.56 -9.89
N GLN A 124 -8.66 -5.02 -10.42
CA GLN A 124 -9.28 -5.51 -11.67
C GLN A 124 -8.34 -5.35 -12.87
N ILE A 125 -7.48 -4.34 -12.87
CA ILE A 125 -6.56 -4.02 -13.97
C ILE A 125 -5.17 -4.63 -13.74
N ALA A 126 -4.74 -4.76 -12.48
CA ALA A 126 -3.41 -5.22 -12.10
C ALA A 126 -3.15 -6.65 -12.55
N ARG A 127 -2.21 -6.83 -13.49
CA ARG A 127 -1.80 -8.14 -14.01
C ARG A 127 -0.61 -8.71 -13.26
N ARG A 128 0.17 -7.88 -12.58
CA ARG A 128 1.40 -8.28 -11.90
C ARG A 128 1.26 -8.15 -10.39
N ASP A 129 1.89 -9.01 -9.66
CA ASP A 129 1.92 -9.00 -8.20
C ASP A 129 2.49 -7.70 -7.64
N ALA A 130 3.42 -7.06 -8.36
CA ALA A 130 4.01 -5.79 -7.94
C ALA A 130 2.98 -4.67 -7.71
N GLU A 131 1.96 -4.56 -8.58
CA GLU A 131 0.90 -3.56 -8.42
C GLU A 131 -0.12 -3.98 -7.35
N LYS A 132 -0.39 -5.29 -7.20
CA LYS A 132 -1.24 -5.81 -6.12
C LYS A 132 -0.59 -5.62 -4.74
N LYS A 133 0.73 -5.74 -4.64
CA LYS A 133 1.47 -5.42 -3.40
C LYS A 133 1.34 -3.96 -3.00
N LEU A 134 1.36 -3.02 -3.97
CA LEU A 134 1.09 -1.61 -3.67
C LEU A 134 -0.31 -1.39 -3.07
N VAL A 135 -1.30 -2.19 -3.49
CA VAL A 135 -2.64 -2.16 -2.87
C VAL A 135 -2.56 -2.61 -1.41
N LEU A 136 -1.82 -3.67 -1.09
CA LEU A 136 -1.63 -4.14 0.29
C LEU A 136 -0.91 -3.11 1.16
N GLU A 137 0.04 -2.34 0.62
CA GLU A 137 0.67 -1.22 1.33
C GLU A 137 -0.36 -0.12 1.69
N ILE A 138 -1.32 0.15 0.78
CA ILE A 138 -2.39 1.12 1.02
C ILE A 138 -3.35 0.59 2.08
N VAL A 139 -3.69 -0.69 2.03
CA VAL A 139 -4.53 -1.38 3.03
C VAL A 139 -3.95 -1.20 4.44
N GLU A 140 -2.67 -1.49 4.62
CA GLU A 140 -2.02 -1.38 5.92
C GLU A 140 -1.91 0.05 6.44
N ARG A 141 -1.71 1.01 5.50
CA ARG A 141 -1.57 2.43 5.83
C ARG A 141 -2.89 3.09 6.25
N TYR A 142 -4.02 2.62 5.73
CA TYR A 142 -5.35 3.20 5.98
C TYR A 142 -6.31 2.13 6.50
N PRO A 143 -6.10 1.64 7.72
CA PRO A 143 -6.87 0.53 8.27
C PRO A 143 -8.34 0.91 8.42
N SER A 144 -9.21 0.10 7.81
CA SER A 144 -10.66 0.18 7.93
C SER A 144 -11.29 -1.15 7.51
N VAL A 145 -12.59 -1.31 7.75
CA VAL A 145 -13.32 -2.52 7.34
C VAL A 145 -13.35 -2.65 5.81
N GLU A 146 -13.49 -1.53 5.10
CA GLU A 146 -13.49 -1.48 3.63
C GLU A 146 -12.12 -1.88 3.08
N MET A 147 -11.04 -1.43 3.70
CA MET A 147 -9.68 -1.80 3.30
C MET A 147 -9.34 -3.25 3.69
N LEU A 148 -9.88 -3.77 4.81
CA LEU A 148 -9.79 -5.19 5.14
C LEU A 148 -10.45 -6.04 4.05
N ALA A 149 -11.62 -5.65 3.56
CA ALA A 149 -12.28 -6.34 2.44
C ALA A 149 -11.42 -6.33 1.16
N VAL A 150 -10.72 -5.23 0.88
CA VAL A 150 -9.75 -5.18 -0.23
C VAL A 150 -8.61 -6.19 -0.04
N ALA A 151 -8.10 -6.35 1.18
CA ALA A 151 -7.05 -7.34 1.46
C ALA A 151 -7.53 -8.77 1.17
N THR A 152 -8.80 -9.12 1.51
CA THR A 152 -9.35 -10.45 1.20
C THR A 152 -9.47 -10.70 -0.30
N GLU A 153 -9.67 -9.66 -1.10
CA GLU A 153 -9.65 -9.78 -2.57
C GLU A 153 -8.23 -10.07 -3.09
N VAL A 154 -7.20 -9.43 -2.53
CA VAL A 154 -5.80 -9.71 -2.90
C VAL A 154 -5.40 -11.14 -2.52
N ALA A 155 -5.90 -11.67 -1.40
CA ALA A 155 -5.63 -13.03 -0.92
C ALA A 155 -6.08 -14.13 -1.91
N LYS A 156 -6.96 -13.82 -2.86
CA LYS A 156 -7.34 -14.72 -3.96
C LYS A 156 -6.19 -14.94 -4.96
N THR A 157 -5.13 -14.13 -4.91
CA THR A 157 -3.91 -14.32 -5.70
C THR A 157 -2.98 -15.27 -4.94
N PRO A 158 -2.71 -16.49 -5.43
CA PRO A 158 -1.98 -17.51 -4.66
C PRO A 158 -0.62 -17.06 -4.13
N THR A 159 0.14 -16.33 -4.96
CA THR A 159 1.47 -15.78 -4.62
C THR A 159 1.45 -14.68 -3.55
N LEU A 160 0.29 -14.11 -3.26
CA LEU A 160 0.10 -13.02 -2.29
C LEU A 160 -0.79 -13.41 -1.11
N LYS A 161 -1.24 -14.66 -1.07
CA LYS A 161 -2.20 -15.14 -0.05
C LYS A 161 -1.69 -14.91 1.37
N GLU A 162 -0.45 -15.32 1.65
CA GLU A 162 0.14 -15.18 2.99
C GLU A 162 0.37 -13.71 3.38
N ASP A 163 0.88 -12.89 2.44
CA ASP A 163 1.09 -11.47 2.67
C ASP A 163 -0.24 -10.75 2.92
N ALA A 164 -1.26 -11.02 2.11
CA ALA A 164 -2.60 -10.46 2.28
C ALA A 164 -3.27 -10.91 3.59
N ALA A 165 -3.10 -12.17 3.98
CA ALA A 165 -3.60 -12.71 5.23
C ALA A 165 -2.94 -12.01 6.44
N THR A 166 -1.62 -11.85 6.42
CA THR A 166 -0.87 -11.13 7.46
C THR A 166 -1.32 -9.66 7.56
N LYS A 167 -1.46 -8.96 6.42
CA LYS A 167 -1.96 -7.58 6.40
C LYS A 167 -3.40 -7.48 6.90
N SER A 168 -4.24 -8.47 6.62
CA SER A 168 -5.61 -8.54 7.14
C SER A 168 -5.65 -8.61 8.65
N LEU A 169 -4.78 -9.42 9.28
CA LEU A 169 -4.67 -9.48 10.73
C LEU A 169 -4.22 -8.13 11.32
N ILE A 170 -3.18 -7.50 10.75
CA ILE A 170 -2.69 -6.20 11.20
C ILE A 170 -3.79 -5.14 11.12
N VAL A 171 -4.55 -5.11 10.03
CA VAL A 171 -5.67 -4.18 9.88
C VAL A 171 -6.76 -4.48 10.88
N ALA A 172 -7.19 -5.74 11.02
CA ALA A 172 -8.23 -6.14 11.96
C ALA A 172 -7.87 -5.77 13.41
N GLN A 173 -6.61 -5.94 13.79
CA GLN A 173 -6.14 -5.54 15.12
C GLN A 173 -6.25 -4.03 15.34
N LYS A 174 -5.93 -3.22 14.31
CA LYS A 174 -5.99 -1.75 14.40
C LYS A 174 -7.43 -1.21 14.46
N ILE A 175 -8.39 -1.86 13.79
CA ILE A 175 -9.79 -1.42 13.75
C ILE A 175 -10.69 -2.09 14.78
N GLY A 176 -10.17 -3.10 15.49
CA GLY A 176 -10.94 -3.98 16.38
C GLY A 176 -11.57 -5.15 15.63
N HIS A 177 -11.29 -6.36 16.11
CA HIS A 177 -11.70 -7.61 15.45
C HIS A 177 -12.98 -8.26 16.05
N GLN A 178 -13.65 -7.55 16.95
CA GLN A 178 -14.79 -8.10 17.68
C GLN A 178 -16.11 -8.14 16.90
N THR A 179 -16.21 -7.39 15.78
CA THR A 179 -17.43 -7.36 14.97
C THR A 179 -17.52 -8.54 14.03
N ASP A 180 -18.74 -9.08 13.83
CA ASP A 180 -18.97 -10.20 12.91
C ASP A 180 -18.48 -9.90 11.49
N LYS A 181 -18.60 -8.64 11.03
CA LYS A 181 -18.12 -8.23 9.71
C LYS A 181 -16.60 -8.43 9.59
N VAL A 182 -15.83 -8.04 10.61
CA VAL A 182 -14.37 -8.21 10.60
C VAL A 182 -14.00 -9.69 10.71
N ARG A 183 -14.66 -10.44 11.59
CA ARG A 183 -14.43 -11.89 11.75
C ARG A 183 -14.70 -12.67 10.47
N ASN A 184 -15.81 -12.36 9.77
CA ASN A 184 -16.14 -12.98 8.48
C ASN A 184 -15.10 -12.68 7.41
N LEU A 185 -14.54 -11.46 7.39
CA LEU A 185 -13.46 -11.12 6.46
C LEU A 185 -12.16 -11.86 6.79
N LEU A 186 -11.82 -12.00 8.08
CA LEU A 186 -10.65 -12.78 8.50
C LEU A 186 -10.79 -14.27 8.17
N ALA A 187 -12.00 -14.83 8.32
CA ALA A 187 -12.27 -16.22 7.94
C ALA A 187 -12.01 -16.47 6.44
N GLN A 188 -12.27 -15.48 5.56
CA GLN A 188 -12.01 -15.60 4.12
C GLN A 188 -10.50 -15.73 3.80
N VAL A 189 -9.63 -15.25 4.66
CA VAL A 189 -8.17 -15.37 4.52
C VAL A 189 -7.56 -16.48 5.38
N GLY A 190 -8.43 -17.30 6.00
CA GLY A 190 -8.02 -18.50 6.74
C GLY A 190 -7.82 -18.29 8.24
N TYR A 191 -8.23 -17.15 8.80
CA TYR A 191 -8.16 -16.91 10.23
C TYR A 191 -9.51 -17.03 10.91
N GLN A 192 -9.54 -17.89 11.94
CA GLN A 192 -10.65 -18.04 12.85
C GLN A 192 -10.20 -17.65 14.26
N GLN A 193 -11.15 -17.51 15.17
CA GLN A 193 -10.82 -17.34 16.58
C GLN A 193 -10.09 -18.58 17.07
N VAL A 194 -9.02 -18.35 17.81
CA VAL A 194 -8.16 -19.40 18.39
C VAL A 194 -7.92 -19.12 19.86
N LYS A 195 -7.73 -20.19 20.63
CA LYS A 195 -7.26 -20.08 22.02
C LYS A 195 -5.74 -20.16 22.03
N ILE A 196 -5.10 -19.07 22.44
CA ILE A 196 -3.64 -18.98 22.49
C ILE A 196 -3.16 -18.99 23.93
N GLU A 197 -2.13 -19.79 24.19
CA GLU A 197 -1.40 -19.77 25.45
C GLU A 197 0.10 -19.60 25.18
N ILE A 198 0.70 -18.59 25.78
CA ILE A 198 2.18 -18.41 25.72
C ILE A 198 2.80 -19.22 26.85
N ILE A 199 3.54 -20.24 26.48
CA ILE A 199 4.23 -21.14 27.41
C ILE A 199 5.52 -20.47 27.91
N LYS A 200 6.35 -20.02 26.96
CA LYS A 200 7.62 -19.34 27.25
C LYS A 200 7.96 -18.37 26.12
N ALA A 201 8.51 -17.21 26.48
CA ALA A 201 9.04 -16.28 25.50
C ALA A 201 10.31 -15.62 26.00
N GLN A 202 11.32 -15.55 25.12
CA GLN A 202 12.62 -14.98 25.43
C GLN A 202 13.06 -14.05 24.30
N TYR A 203 13.58 -12.88 24.65
CA TYR A 203 14.09 -11.89 23.71
C TYR A 203 15.56 -11.63 23.98
N GLY A 204 16.42 -11.76 22.97
CA GLY A 204 17.86 -11.53 23.12
C GLY A 204 18.71 -12.15 22.02
N ALA A 205 20.03 -12.17 22.28
CA ALA A 205 21.07 -12.76 21.43
C ALA A 205 22.29 -13.14 22.28
N ASP A 206 23.14 -13.99 21.72
CA ASP A 206 24.50 -14.32 22.24
C ASP A 206 24.49 -14.78 23.73
N GLY A 207 23.51 -15.60 24.10
CA GLY A 207 23.33 -16.08 25.48
C GLY A 207 22.74 -15.05 26.46
N ARG A 208 22.48 -13.82 26.03
CA ARG A 208 21.86 -12.77 26.83
C ARG A 208 20.39 -12.66 26.43
N PHE A 209 19.52 -13.24 27.24
CA PHE A 209 18.07 -13.26 26.98
C PHE A 209 17.30 -12.70 28.17
N ALA A 210 16.32 -11.84 27.89
CA ALA A 210 15.30 -11.42 28.84
C ALA A 210 14.07 -12.33 28.69
N ASP A 211 13.48 -12.73 29.83
CA ASP A 211 12.19 -13.41 29.85
C ASP A 211 11.08 -12.38 29.62
N VAL A 212 10.30 -12.53 28.56
CA VAL A 212 9.20 -11.64 28.19
C VAL A 212 7.84 -12.35 28.16
N THR A 213 7.78 -13.54 28.79
CA THR A 213 6.60 -14.42 28.79
C THR A 213 5.37 -13.71 29.30
N ASP A 214 5.43 -13.11 30.49
CA ASP A 214 4.28 -12.46 31.11
C ASP A 214 3.84 -11.20 30.38
N LEU A 215 4.77 -10.53 29.71
CA LEU A 215 4.44 -9.38 28.88
C LEU A 215 3.64 -9.84 27.65
N LEU A 216 4.09 -10.86 26.95
CA LEU A 216 3.36 -11.39 25.80
C LEU A 216 1.98 -11.93 26.20
N ARG A 217 1.87 -12.62 27.35
CA ARG A 217 0.57 -13.12 27.88
C ARG A 217 -0.46 -12.02 28.04
N LYS A 218 -0.06 -10.82 28.46
CA LYS A 218 -0.95 -9.66 28.60
C LYS A 218 -1.49 -9.12 27.29
N HIS A 219 -0.80 -9.41 26.19
CA HIS A 219 -1.13 -8.91 24.85
C HIS A 219 -1.71 -9.97 23.92
N VAL A 220 -1.93 -11.20 24.41
CA VAL A 220 -2.62 -12.26 23.66
C VAL A 220 -4.09 -11.86 23.46
N SER A 221 -4.60 -12.12 22.26
CA SER A 221 -6.01 -12.04 21.89
C SER A 221 -6.50 -13.40 21.36
N ASP A 222 -7.68 -13.44 20.80
CA ASP A 222 -8.23 -14.60 20.09
C ASP A 222 -7.81 -14.68 18.62
N LEU A 223 -6.78 -13.91 18.22
CA LEU A 223 -6.14 -13.98 16.90
C LEU A 223 -4.66 -14.36 17.06
N PRO A 224 -4.08 -15.08 16.10
CA PRO A 224 -2.68 -15.49 16.16
C PRO A 224 -1.68 -14.34 15.91
N LEU A 225 -2.05 -13.13 16.29
CA LEU A 225 -1.25 -11.91 16.20
C LEU A 225 -1.16 -11.27 17.58
N ILE A 226 0.07 -11.00 18.03
CA ILE A 226 0.30 -10.25 19.27
C ILE A 226 0.75 -8.83 18.89
N VAL A 227 0.01 -7.83 19.35
CA VAL A 227 0.37 -6.43 19.19
C VAL A 227 1.14 -5.98 20.42
N LEU A 228 2.37 -5.57 20.20
CA LEU A 228 3.22 -5.06 21.27
C LEU A 228 2.88 -3.59 21.56
N PRO A 229 3.13 -3.13 22.80
CA PRO A 229 2.77 -1.78 23.25
C PRO A 229 3.58 -0.66 22.57
N ALA A 230 4.77 -0.96 22.05
CA ALA A 230 5.63 0.01 21.36
C ALA A 230 6.00 -0.46 19.93
N ALA A 231 6.53 0.48 19.14
CA ALA A 231 6.89 0.24 17.74
C ALA A 231 8.10 -0.69 17.56
N ASN A 232 8.93 -0.83 18.58
CA ASN A 232 10.09 -1.72 18.57
C ASN A 232 10.10 -2.65 19.79
N TYR A 233 10.88 -3.72 19.71
CA TYR A 233 10.94 -4.74 20.75
C TYR A 233 11.63 -4.23 22.03
N ASN A 234 12.69 -3.45 21.92
CA ASN A 234 13.42 -2.94 23.10
C ASN A 234 12.49 -2.12 24.00
N ASP A 235 11.72 -1.19 23.39
CA ASP A 235 10.76 -0.37 24.15
C ASP A 235 9.59 -1.19 24.69
N SER A 236 9.16 -2.20 23.92
CA SER A 236 8.06 -3.09 24.36
C SER A 236 8.46 -3.98 25.51
N PHE A 237 9.72 -4.44 25.54
CA PHE A 237 10.21 -5.44 26.51
C PHE A 237 11.00 -4.84 27.66
N GLY A 238 11.07 -3.50 27.75
CA GLY A 238 11.68 -2.81 28.89
C GLY A 238 13.19 -2.65 28.82
N GLY A 239 13.78 -2.81 27.62
CA GLY A 239 15.20 -2.54 27.37
C GLY A 239 15.85 -3.45 26.33
N ASP A 240 17.13 -3.20 26.10
CA ASP A 240 17.97 -3.98 25.18
C ASP A 240 18.81 -5.01 25.96
N PRO A 241 18.47 -6.32 25.90
CA PRO A 241 19.22 -7.35 26.63
C PRO A 241 20.60 -7.67 26.05
N ALA A 242 20.84 -7.31 24.78
CA ALA A 242 22.06 -7.61 24.06
C ALA A 242 22.51 -6.47 23.15
N PRO A 243 22.97 -5.34 23.71
CA PRO A 243 23.41 -4.18 22.93
C PRO A 243 24.47 -4.56 21.89
N GLY A 244 24.30 -4.03 20.66
CA GLY A 244 25.21 -4.29 19.55
C GLY A 244 24.98 -5.61 18.81
N SER A 245 24.08 -6.48 19.27
CA SER A 245 23.76 -7.75 18.62
C SER A 245 22.38 -7.70 17.98
N THR A 246 22.19 -8.43 16.87
CA THR A 246 20.86 -8.64 16.27
C THR A 246 20.10 -9.66 17.10
N LYS A 247 19.01 -9.24 17.71
CA LYS A 247 18.24 -10.05 18.65
C LYS A 247 17.12 -10.83 17.95
N GLN A 248 16.65 -11.87 18.62
CA GLN A 248 15.51 -12.66 18.21
C GLN A 248 14.52 -12.79 19.37
N LEU A 249 13.23 -12.83 19.02
CA LEU A 249 12.15 -13.18 19.92
C LEU A 249 11.80 -14.65 19.68
N GLN A 250 12.06 -15.49 20.67
CA GLN A 250 11.75 -16.92 20.65
C GLN A 250 10.49 -17.14 21.49
N ILE A 251 9.49 -17.80 20.92
CA ILE A 251 8.21 -18.03 21.58
C ILE A 251 7.84 -19.51 21.48
N GLU A 252 7.55 -20.13 22.62
CA GLU A 252 6.87 -21.40 22.75
C GLU A 252 5.43 -21.13 23.16
N TYR A 253 4.48 -21.68 22.43
CA TYR A 253 3.06 -21.38 22.59
C TYR A 253 2.19 -22.60 22.28
N SER A 254 0.91 -22.53 22.64
CA SER A 254 -0.09 -23.42 22.08
C SER A 254 -1.19 -22.62 21.40
N ILE A 255 -1.74 -23.17 20.32
CA ILE A 255 -2.97 -22.69 19.66
C ILE A 255 -3.93 -23.88 19.61
N ASP A 256 -5.11 -23.73 20.25
CA ASP A 256 -6.11 -24.78 20.37
C ASP A 256 -5.48 -26.12 20.82
N GLU A 257 -4.70 -26.03 21.92
CA GLU A 257 -3.98 -27.13 22.57
C GLU A 257 -2.81 -27.73 21.75
N LYS A 258 -2.57 -27.27 20.51
CA LYS A 258 -1.43 -27.72 19.69
C LYS A 258 -0.21 -26.86 19.96
N LEU A 259 0.90 -27.50 20.28
CA LEU A 259 2.16 -26.85 20.60
C LEU A 259 2.84 -26.29 19.34
N GLY A 260 3.37 -25.08 19.45
CA GLY A 260 4.14 -24.41 18.42
C GLY A 260 5.36 -23.69 18.98
N LYS A 261 6.36 -23.50 18.11
CA LYS A 261 7.52 -22.67 18.41
C LYS A 261 7.81 -21.77 17.23
N VAL A 262 8.18 -20.52 17.51
CA VAL A 262 8.58 -19.57 16.48
C VAL A 262 9.76 -18.73 16.96
N SER A 263 10.67 -18.42 16.04
CA SER A 263 11.75 -17.46 16.25
C SER A 263 11.58 -16.31 15.25
N LEU A 264 11.43 -15.10 15.76
CA LEU A 264 11.18 -13.89 14.98
C LEU A 264 12.40 -12.97 15.10
N ALA A 265 12.86 -12.46 13.96
CA ALA A 265 13.86 -11.41 13.97
C ALA A 265 13.34 -10.14 14.66
N GLU A 266 14.24 -9.36 15.22
CA GLU A 266 13.95 -8.10 15.91
C GLU A 266 12.99 -7.20 15.10
N ASN A 267 11.98 -6.66 15.76
CA ASN A 267 10.98 -5.74 15.22
C ASN A 267 10.07 -6.33 14.10
N LYS A 268 10.05 -7.65 13.94
CA LYS A 268 9.04 -8.29 13.09
C LYS A 268 7.68 -8.30 13.76
N VAL A 269 6.63 -8.37 12.94
CA VAL A 269 5.26 -8.59 13.44
C VAL A 269 5.24 -9.93 14.18
N VAL A 270 4.70 -9.92 15.41
CA VAL A 270 4.60 -11.14 16.23
C VAL A 270 3.37 -11.93 15.77
N LEU A 271 3.55 -12.68 14.72
CA LEU A 271 2.56 -13.63 14.18
C LEU A 271 2.94 -15.04 14.60
N LEU A 272 1.99 -15.73 15.27
CA LEU A 272 2.15 -17.11 15.70
C LEU A 272 1.64 -18.03 14.59
N PRO A 273 2.49 -18.85 13.95
CA PRO A 273 2.05 -19.85 12.98
C PRO A 273 1.05 -20.82 13.62
N ILE A 274 -0.05 -21.13 12.94
CA ILE A 274 -1.01 -22.12 13.40
C ILE A 274 -0.33 -23.50 13.25
N PRO A 275 -0.14 -24.25 14.37
CA PRO A 275 0.53 -25.55 14.28
C PRO A 275 -0.30 -26.50 13.42
N SER A 276 0.32 -27.10 12.38
CA SER A 276 -0.28 -28.20 11.63
C SER A 276 -0.39 -29.40 12.56
N GLY A 277 -1.56 -30.00 12.64
CA GLY A 277 -1.73 -31.26 13.33
C GLY A 277 -0.85 -32.32 12.63
N GLU A 278 -0.10 -33.09 13.40
CA GLU A 278 0.47 -34.36 12.93
C GLU A 278 -0.64 -35.35 12.60
#